data_be97431ed6467e3ccdea1c86bc0eada5
#
_entry.id   be97431ed6467e3ccdea1c86bc0eada5
#
_cell.length_a   1.000
_cell.length_b   1.000
_cell.length_c   1.000
_cell.angle_alpha   90.00
_cell.angle_beta   90.00
_cell.angle_gamma   90.00
#
_symmetry.space_group_name_H-M   'P 1'
#
loop_
_entity.id
_entity.type
_entity.pdbx_description
1 polymer ?
#
loop_
_entity_poly.entity_id
_entity_poly.type
_entity_poly.pdbx_seq_one_letter_code
_entity_poly.pdbx_strand_id
1 'polypeptide(L)'
;MDASVELVKHVLPWVVHIHTEVPSAHPSTRILGDERMGTGTVVGRDGLILTVNYVVMGGKTIDVTFERGRSQRAEIIAQDFEVGLALLKVKRQGLPVPPMIPSEGLARGTPVFALASLGARERRVAGGAVTYLGEFEAYWEYLLERGIVASAANPGFGGGPLFTLLGQMVGVVYLNLSEIARNSLTIPTECYETNREELLRYGRVVSRPQRAWLGVFAHPLEEGVVVAGVVPNGPGARSGVQEGDVIVALDSREVATRKDLYLSLWRHGPGERIALEVLRDNELRVVHVTGGNRAEFYKQI
;
A
#
# COMPACT_ATOMS: atom_id res chain seq x y z
N MET A 1 -3.83 34.64 -15.11
CA MET A 1 -3.48 33.68 -14.04
C MET A 1 -3.18 32.36 -14.73
N ASP A 2 -2.11 31.66 -14.36
CA ASP A 2 -1.72 30.41 -15.04
C ASP A 2 -2.77 29.32 -14.73
N ALA A 3 -3.28 28.64 -15.78
CA ALA A 3 -4.28 27.58 -15.68
C ALA A 3 -3.84 26.46 -14.70
N SER A 4 -2.55 26.20 -14.63
CA SER A 4 -1.95 25.23 -13.70
C SER A 4 -2.15 25.64 -12.23
N VAL A 5 -2.03 26.92 -11.91
CA VAL A 5 -2.22 27.44 -10.55
C VAL A 5 -3.68 27.33 -10.13
N GLU A 6 -4.62 27.59 -11.01
CA GLU A 6 -6.05 27.47 -10.73
C GLU A 6 -6.44 26.00 -10.53
N LEU A 7 -5.91 25.10 -11.34
CA LEU A 7 -6.14 23.67 -11.18
C LEU A 7 -5.65 23.18 -9.79
N VAL A 8 -4.43 23.58 -9.39
CA VAL A 8 -3.89 23.22 -8.08
C VAL A 8 -4.76 23.77 -6.95
N LYS A 9 -5.17 25.04 -7.00
CA LYS A 9 -6.08 25.62 -6.01
C LYS A 9 -7.41 24.88 -5.92
N HIS A 10 -7.92 24.39 -7.05
CA HIS A 10 -9.18 23.63 -7.13
C HIS A 10 -9.07 22.29 -6.41
N VAL A 11 -7.95 21.58 -6.52
CA VAL A 11 -7.76 20.23 -5.96
C VAL A 11 -7.25 20.23 -4.52
N LEU A 12 -6.62 21.30 -4.07
CA LEU A 12 -6.06 21.41 -2.70
C LEU A 12 -7.04 21.06 -1.57
N PRO A 13 -8.33 21.48 -1.61
CA PRO A 13 -9.28 21.17 -0.55
C PRO A 13 -9.59 19.68 -0.38
N TRP A 14 -9.25 18.84 -1.36
CA TRP A 14 -9.44 17.40 -1.29
C TRP A 14 -8.32 16.68 -0.54
N VAL A 15 -7.17 17.35 -0.34
CA VAL A 15 -5.96 16.71 0.17
C VAL A 15 -5.70 17.09 1.62
N VAL A 16 -5.49 16.09 2.46
CA VAL A 16 -5.24 16.23 3.88
C VAL A 16 -3.87 15.68 4.27
N HIS A 17 -3.31 16.20 5.34
CA HIS A 17 -2.16 15.60 6.03
C HIS A 17 -2.66 14.61 7.08
N ILE A 18 -1.97 13.49 7.20
CA ILE A 18 -2.22 12.46 8.20
C ILE A 18 -0.98 12.34 9.08
N HIS A 19 -1.19 12.39 10.39
CA HIS A 19 -0.19 12.09 11.40
C HIS A 19 -0.70 10.94 12.26
N THR A 20 0.11 9.89 12.42
CA THR A 20 -0.26 8.68 13.13
C THR A 20 0.78 8.34 14.18
N GLU A 21 0.35 8.13 15.42
CA GLU A 21 1.14 7.56 16.49
C GLU A 21 0.76 6.09 16.69
N VAL A 22 1.76 5.22 16.67
CA VAL A 22 1.63 3.78 16.79
C VAL A 22 2.33 3.33 18.08
N PRO A 23 1.70 2.48 18.92
CA PRO A 23 2.36 1.96 20.11
C PRO A 23 3.68 1.26 19.75
N SER A 24 4.77 1.54 20.46
CA SER A 24 6.10 0.99 20.16
C SER A 24 6.16 -0.54 20.19
N ALA A 25 5.25 -1.20 20.90
CA ALA A 25 5.12 -2.65 20.93
C ALA A 25 4.46 -3.23 19.67
N HIS A 26 3.84 -2.40 18.82
CA HIS A 26 3.16 -2.90 17.62
C HIS A 26 4.16 -3.46 16.59
N PRO A 27 3.88 -4.65 15.98
CA PRO A 27 4.85 -5.33 15.10
C PRO A 27 5.40 -4.48 13.95
N SER A 28 4.61 -3.54 13.44
CA SER A 28 5.02 -2.69 12.31
C SER A 28 6.03 -1.60 12.67
N THR A 29 6.21 -1.28 13.96
CA THR A 29 7.08 -0.14 14.36
C THR A 29 8.56 -0.39 14.08
N ARG A 30 8.98 -1.64 14.09
CA ARG A 30 10.38 -2.01 13.74
C ARG A 30 10.75 -1.68 12.29
N ILE A 31 9.76 -1.62 11.40
CA ILE A 31 9.98 -1.40 9.97
C ILE A 31 9.56 0.03 9.58
N LEU A 32 8.46 0.52 10.14
CA LEU A 32 7.81 1.76 9.71
C LEU A 32 7.93 2.91 10.72
N GLY A 33 8.51 2.65 11.90
CA GLY A 33 8.55 3.61 13.01
C GLY A 33 7.20 3.70 13.75
N ASP A 34 7.21 4.38 14.87
CA ASP A 34 6.07 4.60 15.76
C ASP A 34 5.37 5.95 15.52
N GLU A 35 6.03 6.89 14.87
CA GLU A 35 5.46 8.14 14.37
C GLU A 35 5.47 8.14 12.84
N ARG A 36 4.29 8.29 12.22
CA ARG A 36 4.15 8.23 10.77
C ARG A 36 3.41 9.43 10.24
N MET A 37 3.86 9.90 9.10
CA MET A 37 3.20 10.95 8.35
C MET A 37 2.75 10.44 7.00
N GLY A 38 1.58 10.92 6.57
CA GLY A 38 0.96 10.53 5.30
C GLY A 38 0.17 11.66 4.68
N THR A 39 -0.26 11.39 3.47
CA THR A 39 -1.24 12.20 2.75
C THR A 39 -2.53 11.40 2.63
N GLY A 40 -3.66 12.04 2.63
CA GLY A 40 -4.96 11.42 2.35
C GLY A 40 -5.77 12.26 1.39
N THR A 41 -6.77 11.63 0.79
CA THR A 41 -7.73 12.29 -0.11
C THR A 41 -9.14 12.13 0.45
N VAL A 42 -9.87 13.22 0.53
CA VAL A 42 -11.29 13.20 0.90
C VAL A 42 -12.08 12.52 -0.22
N VAL A 43 -12.72 11.38 0.08
CA VAL A 43 -13.49 10.59 -0.90
C VAL A 43 -14.97 10.46 -0.52
N GLY A 44 -15.39 11.09 0.58
CA GLY A 44 -16.78 11.17 1.01
C GLY A 44 -17.10 12.52 1.63
N ARG A 45 -18.23 13.12 1.23
CA ARG A 45 -18.71 14.40 1.76
C ARG A 45 -18.97 14.38 3.27
N ASP A 46 -19.09 13.18 3.82
CA ASP A 46 -19.36 12.88 5.23
C ASP A 46 -18.07 12.62 6.05
N GLY A 47 -16.91 12.97 5.51
CA GLY A 47 -15.63 12.86 6.20
C GLY A 47 -14.87 11.55 5.98
N LEU A 48 -15.15 10.87 4.88
CA LEU A 48 -14.39 9.69 4.46
C LEU A 48 -13.10 10.11 3.77
N ILE A 49 -11.96 9.50 4.16
CA ILE A 49 -10.62 9.81 3.65
C ILE A 49 -9.95 8.51 3.21
N LEU A 50 -9.46 8.50 1.98
CA LEU A 50 -8.68 7.41 1.40
C LEU A 50 -7.17 7.71 1.55
N THR A 51 -6.42 6.72 1.99
CA THR A 51 -4.97 6.79 2.15
C THR A 51 -4.35 5.40 1.95
N VAL A 52 -3.06 5.27 2.22
CA VAL A 52 -2.33 4.00 2.17
C VAL A 52 -2.22 3.36 3.55
N ASN A 53 -2.27 2.03 3.56
CA ASN A 53 -2.37 1.24 4.78
C ASN A 53 -1.17 1.43 5.72
N TYR A 54 0.06 1.47 5.20
CA TYR A 54 1.27 1.55 6.03
C TYR A 54 1.37 2.86 6.85
N VAL A 55 0.66 3.91 6.46
CA VAL A 55 0.62 5.18 7.22
C VAL A 55 -0.19 5.02 8.50
N VAL A 56 -1.27 4.23 8.48
CA VAL A 56 -2.25 4.17 9.57
C VAL A 56 -2.28 2.84 10.33
N MET A 57 -1.61 1.82 9.80
CA MET A 57 -1.59 0.46 10.37
C MET A 57 -1.08 0.44 11.81
N GLY A 58 -1.91 -0.04 12.74
CA GLY A 58 -1.62 -0.06 14.18
C GLY A 58 -1.74 1.31 14.86
N GLY A 59 -2.27 2.33 14.19
CA GLY A 59 -2.41 3.68 14.72
C GLY A 59 -3.37 3.74 15.92
N LYS A 60 -2.84 4.13 17.09
CA LYS A 60 -3.61 4.45 18.29
C LYS A 60 -4.20 5.85 18.22
N THR A 61 -3.44 6.75 17.65
CA THR A 61 -3.78 8.16 17.50
C THR A 61 -3.60 8.54 16.03
N ILE A 62 -4.65 9.03 15.39
CA ILE A 62 -4.60 9.47 14.00
C ILE A 62 -5.21 10.86 13.91
N ASP A 63 -4.39 11.83 13.53
CA ASP A 63 -4.80 13.21 13.32
C ASP A 63 -4.79 13.56 11.83
N VAL A 64 -5.91 14.07 11.35
CA VAL A 64 -6.08 14.54 9.98
C VAL A 64 -6.13 16.06 9.97
N THR A 65 -5.20 16.69 9.25
CA THR A 65 -5.14 18.15 9.12
C THR A 65 -5.53 18.58 7.72
N PHE A 66 -6.59 19.37 7.65
CA PHE A 66 -7.12 19.95 6.41
C PHE A 66 -6.30 21.16 5.95
N GLU A 67 -6.48 21.59 4.70
CA GLU A 67 -5.75 22.69 4.05
C GLU A 67 -5.58 23.94 4.93
N ARG A 68 -6.64 24.33 5.67
CA ARG A 68 -6.61 25.53 6.54
C ARG A 68 -6.04 25.27 7.94
N GLY A 69 -5.29 24.19 8.12
CA GLY A 69 -4.63 23.85 9.37
C GLY A 69 -5.56 23.38 10.50
N ARG A 70 -6.82 23.07 10.19
CA ARG A 70 -7.76 22.47 11.16
C ARG A 70 -7.51 20.98 11.25
N SER A 71 -7.07 20.50 12.41
CA SER A 71 -6.87 19.08 12.68
C SER A 71 -8.11 18.46 13.33
N GLN A 72 -8.35 17.19 13.02
CA GLN A 72 -9.41 16.38 13.62
C GLN A 72 -8.90 14.96 13.85
N ARG A 73 -9.36 14.35 14.94
CA ARG A 73 -9.15 12.92 15.19
C ARG A 73 -9.88 12.10 14.15
N ALA A 74 -9.20 11.10 13.60
CA ALA A 74 -9.77 10.13 12.66
C ALA A 74 -9.77 8.73 13.25
N GLU A 75 -10.68 7.91 12.76
CA GLU A 75 -10.78 6.48 13.07
C GLU A 75 -10.51 5.68 11.79
N ILE A 76 -9.81 4.56 11.91
CA ILE A 76 -9.65 3.58 10.82
C ILE A 76 -10.97 2.83 10.69
N ILE A 77 -11.64 2.92 9.56
CA ILE A 77 -12.88 2.18 9.31
C ILE A 77 -12.68 0.99 8.38
N ALA A 78 -11.64 1.01 7.55
CA ALA A 78 -11.30 -0.13 6.70
C ALA A 78 -9.81 -0.17 6.37
N GLN A 79 -9.30 -1.38 6.15
CA GLN A 79 -7.96 -1.64 5.66
C GLN A 79 -7.98 -2.79 4.65
N ASP A 80 -7.40 -2.55 3.48
CA ASP A 80 -7.13 -3.57 2.48
C ASP A 80 -5.63 -3.85 2.42
N PHE A 81 -5.21 -4.92 3.07
CA PHE A 81 -3.79 -5.31 3.16
C PHE A 81 -3.25 -5.90 1.85
N GLU A 82 -4.11 -6.32 0.93
CA GLU A 82 -3.68 -6.89 -0.35
C GLU A 82 -3.25 -5.81 -1.33
N VAL A 83 -4.03 -4.73 -1.44
CA VAL A 83 -3.68 -3.62 -2.34
C VAL A 83 -3.00 -2.44 -1.63
N GLY A 84 -3.01 -2.41 -0.28
CA GLY A 84 -2.31 -1.41 0.50
C GLY A 84 -3.10 -0.12 0.77
N LEU A 85 -4.44 -0.15 0.68
CA LEU A 85 -5.31 0.99 0.93
C LEU A 85 -5.90 0.99 2.36
N ALA A 86 -6.23 2.16 2.86
CA ALA A 86 -6.98 2.35 4.10
C ALA A 86 -8.00 3.47 3.99
N LEU A 87 -9.10 3.32 4.73
CA LEU A 87 -10.13 4.34 4.87
C LEU A 87 -10.17 4.85 6.30
N LEU A 88 -10.17 6.17 6.42
CA LEU A 88 -10.35 6.89 7.68
C LEU A 88 -11.68 7.62 7.68
N LYS A 89 -12.20 7.82 8.88
CA LYS A 89 -13.41 8.62 9.13
C LYS A 89 -13.11 9.74 10.10
N VAL A 90 -13.49 10.98 9.74
CA VAL A 90 -13.52 12.14 10.62
C VAL A 90 -14.97 12.62 10.81
N LYS A 91 -15.26 13.27 11.95
CA LYS A 91 -16.58 13.83 12.24
C LYS A 91 -16.75 15.18 11.53
N ARG A 92 -16.92 15.14 10.20
CA ARG A 92 -17.07 16.35 9.37
C ARG A 92 -18.01 16.09 8.20
N GLN A 93 -18.82 17.09 7.83
CA GLN A 93 -19.79 17.04 6.77
C GLN A 93 -19.54 18.14 5.72
N GLY A 94 -20.09 17.96 4.54
CA GLY A 94 -20.04 18.96 3.47
C GLY A 94 -18.68 19.12 2.82
N LEU A 95 -17.79 18.11 2.93
CA LEU A 95 -16.46 18.15 2.33
C LEU A 95 -16.55 18.02 0.81
N PRO A 96 -15.69 18.73 0.06
CA PRO A 96 -15.56 18.53 -1.38
C PRO A 96 -14.83 17.19 -1.64
N VAL A 97 -15.22 16.53 -2.74
CA VAL A 97 -14.62 15.26 -3.17
C VAL A 97 -14.19 15.36 -4.63
N PRO A 98 -13.04 14.74 -5.02
CA PRO A 98 -12.61 14.72 -6.41
C PRO A 98 -13.52 13.81 -7.26
N PRO A 99 -13.69 14.12 -8.55
CA PRO A 99 -14.14 13.11 -9.50
C PRO A 99 -13.07 12.02 -9.63
N MET A 100 -13.47 10.76 -9.55
CA MET A 100 -12.59 9.60 -9.74
C MET A 100 -12.87 8.95 -11.08
N ILE A 101 -11.83 8.51 -11.75
CA ILE A 101 -11.93 7.76 -13.01
C ILE A 101 -11.02 6.52 -12.96
N PRO A 102 -11.41 5.43 -13.61
CA PRO A 102 -10.59 4.22 -13.66
C PRO A 102 -9.32 4.44 -14.50
N SER A 103 -8.30 3.66 -14.20
CA SER A 103 -7.01 3.71 -14.92
C SER A 103 -7.06 3.16 -16.35
N GLU A 104 -8.15 2.49 -16.73
CA GLU A 104 -8.32 1.90 -18.07
C GLU A 104 -8.21 2.93 -19.20
N GLY A 105 -8.65 4.17 -18.94
CA GLY A 105 -8.54 5.30 -19.89
C GLY A 105 -7.16 5.93 -19.99
N LEU A 106 -6.19 5.49 -19.17
CA LEU A 106 -4.82 6.00 -19.21
C LEU A 106 -3.97 5.24 -20.23
N ALA A 107 -3.02 5.95 -20.83
CA ALA A 107 -1.98 5.39 -21.67
C ALA A 107 -0.61 5.87 -21.19
N ARG A 108 0.46 5.15 -21.58
CA ARG A 108 1.82 5.62 -21.41
C ARG A 108 1.98 6.99 -22.11
N GLY A 109 2.58 7.95 -21.40
CA GLY A 109 2.70 9.34 -21.85
C GLY A 109 1.54 10.25 -21.42
N THR A 110 0.45 9.74 -20.86
CA THR A 110 -0.64 10.56 -20.33
C THR A 110 -0.10 11.53 -19.27
N PRO A 111 -0.26 12.87 -19.43
CA PRO A 111 0.17 13.83 -18.43
C PRO A 111 -0.63 13.70 -17.14
N VAL A 112 0.07 13.69 -16.02
CA VAL A 112 -0.51 13.56 -14.66
C VAL A 112 0.26 14.44 -13.67
N PHE A 113 -0.35 14.71 -12.51
CA PHE A 113 0.35 15.33 -11.40
C PHE A 113 -0.05 14.69 -10.07
N ALA A 114 0.92 14.58 -9.17
CA ALA A 114 0.71 14.12 -7.81
C ALA A 114 0.66 15.30 -6.85
N LEU A 115 -0.19 15.20 -5.83
CA LEU A 115 -0.27 16.16 -4.74
C LEU A 115 -0.03 15.43 -3.42
N ALA A 116 0.91 15.93 -2.62
CA ALA A 116 1.25 15.32 -1.34
C ALA A 116 1.47 16.36 -0.24
N SER A 117 1.36 15.93 1.02
CA SER A 117 1.74 16.74 2.19
C SER A 117 3.22 16.56 2.50
N LEU A 118 3.87 17.65 2.95
CA LEU A 118 5.19 17.63 3.61
C LEU A 118 5.07 17.82 5.11
N GLY A 119 3.90 18.16 5.58
CA GLY A 119 3.56 18.42 6.96
C GLY A 119 2.13 18.93 7.07
N ALA A 120 1.71 19.29 8.28
CA ALA A 120 0.33 19.67 8.58
C ALA A 120 -0.21 20.83 7.73
N ARG A 121 0.65 21.75 7.31
CA ARG A 121 0.26 22.98 6.58
C ARG A 121 0.80 23.08 5.16
N GLU A 122 1.73 22.24 4.79
CA GLU A 122 2.39 22.31 3.49
C GLU A 122 1.92 21.19 2.57
N ARG A 123 1.54 21.56 1.35
CA ARG A 123 1.22 20.66 0.25
C ARG A 123 2.10 20.99 -0.94
N ARG A 124 2.59 19.97 -1.62
CA ARG A 124 3.39 20.12 -2.84
C ARG A 124 2.81 19.34 -4.00
N VAL A 125 3.09 19.84 -5.17
CA VAL A 125 2.67 19.26 -6.45
C VAL A 125 3.91 18.83 -7.22
N ALA A 126 3.84 17.69 -7.86
CA ALA A 126 4.81 17.25 -8.86
C ALA A 126 4.08 16.84 -10.14
N GLY A 127 4.45 17.44 -11.25
CA GLY A 127 3.98 17.07 -12.58
C GLY A 127 4.83 15.98 -13.21
N GLY A 128 4.23 15.22 -14.12
CA GLY A 128 4.90 14.16 -14.86
C GLY A 128 3.97 13.50 -15.86
N ALA A 129 4.29 12.29 -16.27
CA ALA A 129 3.48 11.49 -17.16
C ALA A 129 3.46 10.03 -16.70
N VAL A 130 2.45 9.29 -17.11
CA VAL A 130 2.39 7.83 -16.93
C VAL A 130 3.54 7.19 -17.72
N THR A 131 4.39 6.42 -17.06
CA THR A 131 5.55 5.73 -17.68
C THR A 131 5.31 4.24 -17.87
N TYR A 132 4.47 3.63 -17.00
CA TYR A 132 4.11 2.22 -17.07
C TYR A 132 2.71 2.00 -16.49
N LEU A 133 1.99 1.06 -17.09
CA LEU A 133 0.69 0.55 -16.64
C LEU A 133 0.74 -0.97 -16.73
N GLY A 134 0.60 -1.65 -15.61
CA GLY A 134 0.63 -3.11 -15.58
C GLY A 134 0.96 -3.65 -14.21
N GLU A 135 1.29 -4.91 -14.17
CA GLU A 135 1.59 -5.64 -12.96
C GLU A 135 2.82 -5.05 -12.24
N PHE A 136 2.70 -4.94 -10.92
CA PHE A 136 3.81 -4.51 -10.06
C PHE A 136 3.91 -5.45 -8.87
N GLU A 137 5.10 -5.94 -8.58
CA GLU A 137 5.40 -6.75 -7.42
C GLU A 137 6.45 -6.11 -6.51
N ALA A 138 6.31 -6.32 -5.21
CA ALA A 138 7.27 -5.86 -4.23
C ALA A 138 7.73 -6.99 -3.31
N TYR A 139 8.85 -6.78 -2.63
CA TYR A 139 9.54 -7.81 -1.85
C TYR A 139 8.83 -8.25 -0.56
N TRP A 140 7.79 -7.55 -0.12
CA TRP A 140 7.03 -7.85 1.11
C TRP A 140 5.71 -8.62 0.86
N GLU A 141 5.72 -9.59 -0.04
CA GLU A 141 4.55 -10.38 -0.47
C GLU A 141 3.41 -9.49 -0.98
N TYR A 142 3.71 -8.68 -1.98
CA TYR A 142 2.78 -7.74 -2.59
C TYR A 142 2.81 -7.86 -4.11
N LEU A 143 1.62 -7.98 -4.69
CA LEU A 143 1.39 -7.99 -6.13
C LEU A 143 0.16 -7.15 -6.44
N LEU A 144 0.33 -6.16 -7.28
CA LEU A 144 -0.74 -5.34 -7.83
C LEU A 144 -0.89 -5.70 -9.31
N GLU A 145 -2.05 -6.22 -9.70
CA GLU A 145 -2.29 -6.67 -11.09
C GLU A 145 -2.17 -5.53 -12.10
N ARG A 146 -2.53 -4.32 -11.67
CA ARG A 146 -2.40 -3.11 -12.47
C ARG A 146 -1.96 -1.95 -11.59
N GLY A 147 -0.70 -1.60 -11.65
CA GLY A 147 -0.14 -0.40 -11.03
C GLY A 147 0.02 0.71 -12.06
N ILE A 148 -0.06 1.96 -11.63
CA ILE A 148 0.28 3.14 -12.42
C ILE A 148 1.64 3.61 -11.95
N VAL A 149 2.66 3.56 -12.82
CA VAL A 149 3.95 4.21 -12.56
C VAL A 149 4.00 5.51 -13.33
N ALA A 150 4.32 6.59 -12.61
CA ALA A 150 4.37 7.93 -13.20
C ALA A 150 5.66 8.65 -12.82
N SER A 151 6.20 9.44 -13.75
CA SER A 151 7.35 10.33 -13.49
C SER A 151 6.99 11.55 -12.63
N ALA A 152 5.73 11.72 -12.27
CA ALA A 152 5.29 12.60 -11.19
C ALA A 152 5.73 12.00 -9.85
N ALA A 153 7.00 12.18 -9.50
CA ALA A 153 7.55 11.66 -8.25
C ALA A 153 6.80 12.28 -7.07
N ASN A 154 6.43 11.44 -6.09
CA ASN A 154 5.74 11.92 -4.90
C ASN A 154 6.54 13.04 -4.21
N PRO A 155 6.01 14.27 -4.13
CA PRO A 155 6.76 15.40 -3.57
C PRO A 155 6.73 15.46 -2.03
N GLY A 156 6.15 14.43 -1.36
CA GLY A 156 6.01 14.38 0.10
C GLY A 156 5.65 12.98 0.58
N PHE A 157 4.76 12.89 1.57
CA PHE A 157 4.37 11.63 2.18
C PHE A 157 3.32 10.89 1.34
N GLY A 158 3.42 9.55 1.25
CA GLY A 158 2.51 8.68 0.49
C GLY A 158 1.04 8.77 0.93
N GLY A 159 0.13 8.28 0.09
CA GLY A 159 -1.32 8.32 0.29
C GLY A 159 -2.03 9.48 -0.42
N GLY A 160 -1.28 10.35 -1.09
CA GLY A 160 -1.85 11.45 -1.86
C GLY A 160 -2.43 11.02 -3.21
N PRO A 161 -3.28 11.86 -3.82
CA PRO A 161 -3.88 11.56 -5.12
C PRO A 161 -2.91 11.76 -6.28
N LEU A 162 -3.06 10.92 -7.30
CA LEU A 162 -2.57 11.18 -8.65
C LEU A 162 -3.76 11.67 -9.50
N PHE A 163 -3.59 12.80 -10.18
CA PHE A 163 -4.60 13.44 -10.99
C PHE A 163 -4.21 13.51 -12.46
N THR A 164 -5.21 13.49 -13.35
CA THR A 164 -5.09 13.99 -14.72
C THR A 164 -5.05 15.52 -14.72
N LEU A 165 -4.65 16.14 -15.84
CA LEU A 165 -4.68 17.61 -16.01
C LEU A 165 -6.12 18.18 -16.01
N LEU A 166 -7.16 17.34 -16.01
CA LEU A 166 -8.55 17.73 -15.82
C LEU A 166 -8.99 17.73 -14.35
N GLY A 167 -8.08 17.45 -13.41
CA GLY A 167 -8.39 17.36 -11.98
C GLY A 167 -9.14 16.09 -11.58
N GLN A 168 -9.13 15.06 -12.40
CA GLN A 168 -9.75 13.77 -12.11
C GLN A 168 -8.75 12.86 -11.43
N MET A 169 -9.10 12.29 -10.29
CA MET A 169 -8.25 11.35 -9.56
C MET A 169 -8.23 9.99 -10.25
N VAL A 170 -7.03 9.47 -10.51
CA VAL A 170 -6.79 8.17 -11.15
C VAL A 170 -6.20 7.13 -10.20
N GLY A 171 -5.75 7.54 -9.03
CA GLY A 171 -5.21 6.62 -8.03
C GLY A 171 -4.63 7.31 -6.81
N VAL A 172 -4.10 6.48 -5.91
CA VAL A 172 -3.46 6.86 -4.65
C VAL A 172 -1.96 6.55 -4.75
N VAL A 173 -1.11 7.56 -4.60
CA VAL A 173 0.35 7.38 -4.63
C VAL A 173 0.79 6.53 -3.44
N TYR A 174 1.38 5.38 -3.74
CA TYR A 174 1.76 4.38 -2.76
C TYR A 174 3.23 4.50 -2.36
N LEU A 175 4.14 4.44 -3.34
CA LEU A 175 5.58 4.42 -3.11
C LEU A 175 6.31 5.43 -4.00
N ASN A 176 7.43 5.94 -3.49
CA ASN A 176 8.48 6.51 -4.32
C ASN A 176 9.38 5.38 -4.81
N LEU A 177 9.62 5.33 -6.12
CA LEU A 177 10.54 4.40 -6.78
C LEU A 177 11.87 5.11 -7.11
N SER A 178 12.37 5.93 -6.19
CA SER A 178 13.52 6.83 -6.41
C SER A 178 14.84 6.09 -6.67
N GLU A 179 14.96 4.85 -6.22
CA GLU A 179 16.15 4.01 -6.47
C GLU A 179 16.25 3.53 -7.93
N ILE A 180 15.11 3.43 -8.64
CA ILE A 180 15.05 2.92 -10.01
C ILE A 180 14.95 4.08 -11.01
N ALA A 181 14.19 5.11 -10.67
CA ALA A 181 13.99 6.36 -11.43
C ALA A 181 13.20 7.33 -10.54
N ARG A 182 13.13 8.63 -10.90
CA ARG A 182 12.26 9.58 -10.20
C ARG A 182 10.79 9.34 -10.53
N ASN A 183 10.31 8.16 -10.18
CA ASN A 183 8.94 7.71 -10.40
C ASN A 183 8.21 7.46 -9.09
N SER A 184 6.89 7.43 -9.13
CA SER A 184 6.05 6.92 -8.06
C SER A 184 5.14 5.81 -8.56
N LEU A 185 4.91 4.81 -7.70
CA LEU A 185 3.88 3.81 -7.86
C LEU A 185 2.57 4.34 -7.29
N THR A 186 1.49 4.16 -8.03
CA THR A 186 0.14 4.59 -7.65
C THR A 186 -0.81 3.40 -7.75
N ILE A 187 -1.62 3.20 -6.72
CA ILE A 187 -2.71 2.23 -6.68
C ILE A 187 -3.91 2.87 -7.41
N PRO A 188 -4.46 2.24 -8.45
CA PRO A 188 -5.59 2.78 -9.21
C PRO A 188 -6.85 2.98 -8.36
N THR A 189 -7.68 3.97 -8.74
CA THR A 189 -8.95 4.27 -8.05
C THR A 189 -9.93 3.11 -8.05
N GLU A 190 -9.95 2.28 -9.09
CA GLU A 190 -10.81 1.10 -9.20
C GLU A 190 -10.53 0.07 -8.09
N CYS A 191 -9.33 0.01 -7.53
CA CYS A 191 -9.05 -0.84 -6.36
C CYS A 191 -9.89 -0.44 -5.14
N TYR A 192 -10.21 0.85 -5.00
CA TYR A 192 -11.12 1.35 -3.98
C TYR A 192 -12.59 1.30 -4.43
N GLU A 193 -12.91 1.84 -5.61
CA GLU A 193 -14.28 2.02 -6.09
C GLU A 193 -15.04 0.69 -6.19
N THR A 194 -14.42 -0.35 -6.76
CA THR A 194 -15.01 -1.69 -6.89
C THR A 194 -15.32 -2.33 -5.54
N ASN A 195 -14.48 -2.06 -4.53
CA ASN A 195 -14.58 -2.71 -3.22
C ASN A 195 -15.20 -1.79 -2.14
N ARG A 196 -15.64 -0.60 -2.53
CA ARG A 196 -16.09 0.46 -1.60
C ARG A 196 -17.19 0.01 -0.65
N GLU A 197 -18.18 -0.71 -1.16
CA GLU A 197 -19.31 -1.17 -0.34
C GLU A 197 -18.85 -2.15 0.75
N GLU A 198 -18.01 -3.12 0.41
CA GLU A 198 -17.47 -4.08 1.37
C GLU A 198 -16.55 -3.43 2.40
N LEU A 199 -15.68 -2.53 1.96
CA LEU A 199 -14.81 -1.77 2.84
C LEU A 199 -15.61 -0.97 3.87
N LEU A 200 -16.69 -0.30 3.45
CA LEU A 200 -17.55 0.50 4.35
C LEU A 200 -18.38 -0.38 5.29
N ARG A 201 -18.83 -1.54 4.84
CA ARG A 201 -19.71 -2.42 5.62
C ARG A 201 -18.95 -3.35 6.56
N TYR A 202 -17.81 -3.89 6.11
CA TYR A 202 -17.10 -4.95 6.85
C TYR A 202 -15.69 -4.53 7.32
N GLY A 203 -15.24 -3.33 6.93
CA GLY A 203 -13.88 -2.85 7.22
C GLY A 203 -12.78 -3.56 6.42
N ARG A 204 -13.16 -4.44 5.49
CA ARG A 204 -12.27 -5.21 4.62
C ARG A 204 -13.02 -5.72 3.38
N VAL A 205 -12.30 -6.18 2.37
CA VAL A 205 -12.89 -6.91 1.23
C VAL A 205 -13.13 -8.36 1.64
N VAL A 206 -14.38 -8.81 1.60
CA VAL A 206 -14.80 -10.16 2.02
C VAL A 206 -15.05 -11.10 0.85
N SER A 207 -15.32 -10.57 -0.35
CA SER A 207 -15.48 -11.34 -1.59
C SER A 207 -14.18 -11.95 -2.10
N ARG A 208 -13.03 -11.42 -1.69
CA ARG A 208 -11.70 -11.95 -2.01
C ARG A 208 -11.35 -13.12 -1.08
N PRO A 209 -10.86 -14.28 -1.62
CA PRO A 209 -10.31 -15.33 -0.79
C PRO A 209 -9.16 -14.80 0.07
N GLN A 210 -9.15 -15.19 1.34
CA GLN A 210 -8.02 -14.84 2.21
C GLN A 210 -6.76 -15.60 1.77
N ARG A 211 -5.65 -14.91 1.67
CA ARG A 211 -4.35 -15.44 1.25
C ARG A 211 -3.47 -15.74 2.45
N ALA A 212 -2.77 -16.87 2.40
CA ALA A 212 -1.71 -17.16 3.35
C ALA A 212 -0.60 -16.10 3.23
N TRP A 213 0.04 -15.82 4.35
CA TRP A 213 1.14 -14.89 4.47
C TRP A 213 2.29 -15.55 5.24
N LEU A 214 3.52 -15.45 4.74
CA LEU A 214 4.72 -15.99 5.39
C LEU A 214 5.41 -14.96 6.30
N GLY A 215 5.34 -13.70 5.94
CA GLY A 215 6.08 -12.63 6.62
C GLY A 215 7.56 -12.64 6.25
N VAL A 216 7.86 -12.80 4.98
CA VAL A 216 9.23 -12.77 4.44
C VAL A 216 9.43 -11.58 3.52
N PHE A 217 10.68 -11.11 3.42
CA PHE A 217 11.11 -10.16 2.42
C PHE A 217 11.84 -10.92 1.32
N ALA A 218 11.20 -11.01 0.15
CA ALA A 218 11.61 -11.90 -0.94
C ALA A 218 12.31 -11.11 -2.07
N HIS A 219 13.57 -11.39 -2.34
CA HIS A 219 14.29 -10.81 -3.46
C HIS A 219 14.60 -11.87 -4.52
N PRO A 220 14.43 -11.54 -5.82
CA PRO A 220 14.73 -12.49 -6.90
C PRO A 220 16.25 -12.72 -7.02
N LEU A 221 16.63 -13.97 -7.34
CA LEU A 221 17.94 -14.39 -7.79
C LEU A 221 17.83 -14.99 -9.19
N GLU A 222 18.95 -15.40 -9.80
CA GLU A 222 18.93 -16.14 -11.07
C GLU A 222 18.23 -17.51 -10.92
N GLU A 223 18.42 -18.16 -9.76
CA GLU A 223 17.81 -19.45 -9.43
C GLU A 223 17.07 -19.36 -8.08
N GLY A 224 15.75 -19.00 -8.15
CA GLY A 224 14.92 -18.95 -6.97
C GLY A 224 14.76 -17.55 -6.34
N VAL A 225 14.38 -17.53 -5.08
CA VAL A 225 14.05 -16.30 -4.34
C VAL A 225 14.74 -16.30 -2.99
N VAL A 226 15.65 -15.35 -2.75
CA VAL A 226 16.29 -15.22 -1.44
C VAL A 226 15.41 -14.50 -0.44
N VAL A 227 15.37 -15.02 0.77
CA VAL A 227 14.79 -14.37 1.94
C VAL A 227 15.77 -13.31 2.44
N ALA A 228 15.53 -12.05 2.12
CA ALA A 228 16.34 -10.91 2.56
C ALA A 228 16.01 -10.46 4.00
N GLY A 229 15.02 -11.09 4.63
CA GLY A 229 14.63 -10.86 6.00
C GLY A 229 13.28 -11.47 6.31
N VAL A 230 12.96 -11.55 7.59
CA VAL A 230 11.68 -12.07 8.08
C VAL A 230 11.02 -11.08 9.03
N VAL A 231 9.69 -11.02 8.99
CA VAL A 231 8.92 -10.22 9.96
C VAL A 231 9.04 -10.87 11.33
N PRO A 232 9.55 -10.17 12.36
CA PRO A 232 9.68 -10.72 13.70
C PRO A 232 8.34 -11.23 14.24
N ASN A 233 8.34 -12.45 14.79
CA ASN A 233 7.15 -13.17 15.24
C ASN A 233 6.10 -13.46 14.12
N GLY A 234 6.46 -13.24 12.87
CA GLY A 234 5.67 -13.66 11.71
C GLY A 234 5.67 -15.18 11.54
N PRO A 235 4.83 -15.72 10.64
CA PRO A 235 4.74 -17.18 10.42
C PRO A 235 6.07 -17.82 10.02
N GLY A 236 6.78 -17.22 9.06
CA GLY A 236 8.09 -17.71 8.61
C GLY A 236 9.13 -17.72 9.74
N ALA A 237 9.25 -16.61 10.48
CA ALA A 237 10.16 -16.51 11.61
C ALA A 237 9.90 -17.58 12.68
N ARG A 238 8.63 -17.79 13.04
CA ARG A 238 8.22 -18.82 14.03
C ARG A 238 8.48 -20.24 13.54
N SER A 239 8.51 -20.46 12.24
CA SER A 239 8.76 -21.77 11.62
C SER A 239 10.22 -22.01 11.30
N GLY A 240 11.10 -21.06 11.59
CA GLY A 240 12.54 -21.21 11.38
C GLY A 240 13.04 -20.86 9.98
N VAL A 241 12.24 -20.13 9.19
CA VAL A 241 12.73 -19.44 7.97
C VAL A 241 13.70 -18.35 8.41
N GLN A 242 14.83 -18.24 7.74
CA GLN A 242 15.91 -17.33 8.10
C GLN A 242 16.30 -16.44 6.92
N GLU A 243 16.88 -15.30 7.23
CA GLU A 243 17.57 -14.48 6.24
C GLU A 243 18.71 -15.29 5.61
N GLY A 244 18.83 -15.21 4.28
CA GLY A 244 19.78 -15.97 3.48
C GLY A 244 19.22 -17.29 2.94
N ASP A 245 18.07 -17.78 3.39
CA ASP A 245 17.42 -18.94 2.76
C ASP A 245 17.07 -18.63 1.31
N VAL A 246 17.39 -19.53 0.37
CA VAL A 246 16.93 -19.44 -1.01
C VAL A 246 15.75 -20.39 -1.19
N ILE A 247 14.55 -19.85 -1.37
CA ILE A 247 13.33 -20.62 -1.63
C ILE A 247 13.39 -21.09 -3.08
N VAL A 248 13.43 -22.40 -3.29
CA VAL A 248 13.51 -23.04 -4.62
C VAL A 248 12.22 -23.76 -4.99
N ALA A 249 11.39 -24.17 -4.01
CA ALA A 249 10.07 -24.72 -4.25
C ALA A 249 9.11 -24.45 -3.09
N LEU A 250 7.80 -24.49 -3.39
CA LEU A 250 6.70 -24.43 -2.44
C LEU A 250 5.73 -25.57 -2.75
N ASP A 251 5.53 -26.48 -1.80
CA ASP A 251 4.76 -27.74 -2.00
C ASP A 251 5.13 -28.47 -3.27
N SER A 252 6.44 -28.70 -3.45
CA SER A 252 7.04 -29.36 -4.62
C SER A 252 6.81 -28.63 -5.97
N ARG A 253 6.36 -27.38 -5.94
CA ARG A 253 6.28 -26.51 -7.12
C ARG A 253 7.50 -25.61 -7.15
N GLU A 254 8.20 -25.65 -8.26
CA GLU A 254 9.38 -24.80 -8.49
C GLU A 254 9.04 -23.33 -8.31
N VAL A 255 9.93 -22.61 -7.66
CA VAL A 255 9.88 -21.15 -7.44
C VAL A 255 11.11 -20.57 -8.12
N ALA A 256 10.97 -20.18 -9.38
CA ALA A 256 12.03 -19.51 -10.13
C ALA A 256 11.98 -17.98 -9.92
N THR A 257 10.81 -17.42 -9.72
CA THR A 257 10.60 -15.97 -9.58
C THR A 257 9.85 -15.63 -8.30
N ARG A 258 9.94 -14.39 -7.89
CA ARG A 258 9.13 -13.86 -6.77
C ARG A 258 7.63 -13.99 -7.03
N LYS A 259 7.20 -13.80 -8.27
CA LYS A 259 5.81 -14.02 -8.68
C LYS A 259 5.38 -15.48 -8.51
N ASP A 260 6.23 -16.43 -8.88
CA ASP A 260 5.93 -17.87 -8.69
C ASP A 260 5.73 -18.18 -7.22
N LEU A 261 6.60 -17.62 -6.34
CA LEU A 261 6.45 -17.75 -4.89
C LEU A 261 5.07 -17.21 -4.43
N TYR A 262 4.69 -16.01 -4.85
CA TYR A 262 3.43 -15.39 -4.41
C TYR A 262 2.21 -16.12 -4.95
N LEU A 263 2.20 -16.49 -6.22
CA LEU A 263 1.08 -17.23 -6.83
C LEU A 263 0.93 -18.64 -6.25
N SER A 264 2.05 -19.30 -5.89
CA SER A 264 2.00 -20.60 -5.21
C SER A 264 1.53 -20.47 -3.78
N LEU A 265 2.05 -19.49 -3.03
CA LEU A 265 1.65 -19.19 -1.66
C LEU A 265 0.16 -18.86 -1.54
N TRP A 266 -0.38 -18.04 -2.44
CA TRP A 266 -1.77 -17.56 -2.39
C TRP A 266 -2.80 -18.56 -2.91
N ARG A 267 -2.40 -19.80 -3.22
CA ARG A 267 -3.32 -20.95 -3.32
C ARG A 267 -3.74 -21.46 -1.96
N HIS A 268 -3.00 -21.07 -0.92
CA HIS A 268 -3.27 -21.43 0.47
C HIS A 268 -4.00 -20.30 1.19
N GLY A 269 -4.86 -20.71 2.12
CA GLY A 269 -5.48 -19.84 3.09
C GLY A 269 -4.66 -19.72 4.39
N PRO A 270 -4.97 -18.73 5.24
CA PRO A 270 -4.43 -18.68 6.59
C PRO A 270 -4.75 -19.95 7.39
N GLY A 271 -3.76 -20.45 8.15
CA GLY A 271 -3.88 -21.67 8.93
C GLY A 271 -3.44 -22.94 8.20
N GLU A 272 -3.29 -22.92 6.88
CA GLU A 272 -2.82 -24.07 6.13
C GLU A 272 -1.31 -24.28 6.30
N ARG A 273 -0.90 -25.55 6.29
CA ARG A 273 0.51 -25.94 6.37
C ARG A 273 1.12 -25.95 4.98
N ILE A 274 2.24 -25.29 4.84
CA ILE A 274 2.97 -25.04 3.58
C ILE A 274 4.38 -25.59 3.73
N ALA A 275 4.86 -26.39 2.77
CA ALA A 275 6.22 -26.87 2.74
C ALA A 275 7.07 -25.96 1.86
N LEU A 276 8.04 -25.28 2.45
CA LEU A 276 9.05 -24.51 1.73
C LEU A 276 10.30 -25.35 1.56
N GLU A 277 10.74 -25.58 0.33
CA GLU A 277 12.05 -26.15 0.03
C GLU A 277 13.04 -25.00 -0.09
N VAL A 278 13.99 -24.96 0.83
CA VAL A 278 14.98 -23.87 0.91
C VAL A 278 16.40 -24.43 0.80
N LEU A 279 17.24 -23.73 0.08
CA LEU A 279 18.68 -23.97 0.09
C LEU A 279 19.29 -23.07 1.18
N ARG A 280 19.91 -23.71 2.20
CA ARG A 280 20.60 -23.06 3.32
C ARG A 280 21.95 -23.73 3.49
N ASP A 281 23.04 -22.96 3.48
CA ASP A 281 24.43 -23.48 3.59
C ASP A 281 24.74 -24.57 2.54
N ASN A 282 24.22 -24.42 1.31
CA ASN A 282 24.32 -25.41 0.22
C ASN A 282 23.59 -26.74 0.49
N GLU A 283 22.73 -26.81 1.50
CA GLU A 283 21.89 -27.97 1.80
C GLU A 283 20.44 -27.69 1.54
N LEU A 284 19.79 -28.60 0.82
CA LEU A 284 18.33 -28.53 0.62
C LEU A 284 17.62 -28.95 1.91
N ARG A 285 16.74 -28.10 2.41
CA ARG A 285 15.95 -28.32 3.62
C ARG A 285 14.47 -28.05 3.35
N VAL A 286 13.61 -28.76 4.04
CA VAL A 286 12.15 -28.49 4.02
C VAL A 286 11.75 -27.82 5.32
N VAL A 287 11.23 -26.59 5.20
CA VAL A 287 10.69 -25.83 6.32
C VAL A 287 9.16 -25.80 6.21
N HIS A 288 8.48 -26.34 7.21
CA HIS A 288 7.03 -26.31 7.26
C HIS A 288 6.52 -25.03 7.95
N VAL A 289 5.78 -24.22 7.23
CA VAL A 289 5.21 -22.98 7.74
C VAL A 289 3.68 -23.10 7.80
N THR A 290 3.09 -22.72 8.91
CA THR A 290 1.64 -22.47 8.95
C THR A 290 1.38 -21.05 8.49
N GLY A 291 0.70 -20.89 7.35
CA GLY A 291 0.41 -19.59 6.77
C GLY A 291 -0.37 -18.70 7.72
N GLY A 292 0.03 -17.45 7.85
CA GLY A 292 -0.63 -16.47 8.70
C GLY A 292 -1.68 -15.65 7.96
N ASN A 293 -2.46 -14.88 8.72
CA ASN A 293 -3.32 -13.82 8.21
C ASN A 293 -2.62 -12.47 8.48
N ARG A 294 -2.18 -11.79 7.41
CA ARG A 294 -1.48 -10.50 7.52
C ARG A 294 -2.33 -9.46 8.25
N ALA A 295 -3.63 -9.38 7.93
CA ALA A 295 -4.54 -8.41 8.52
C ALA A 295 -4.72 -8.63 10.03
N GLU A 296 -4.82 -9.89 10.46
CA GLU A 296 -4.95 -10.22 11.88
C GLU A 296 -3.63 -9.98 12.63
N PHE A 297 -2.49 -10.29 12.02
CA PHE A 297 -1.18 -10.06 12.61
C PHE A 297 -0.94 -8.58 12.93
N TYR A 298 -1.31 -7.67 12.01
CA TYR A 298 -1.15 -6.23 12.19
C TYR A 298 -2.37 -5.50 12.81
N LYS A 299 -3.42 -6.22 13.17
CA LYS A 299 -4.54 -5.68 13.97
C LYS A 299 -4.34 -5.85 15.49
N GLN A 300 -3.32 -6.62 15.90
CA GLN A 300 -3.02 -6.78 17.32
C GLN A 300 -2.53 -5.44 17.89
N ILE A 301 -3.23 -4.91 18.87
CA ILE A 301 -2.90 -3.69 19.62
C ILE A 301 -2.25 -4.10 20.95
#